data_1d8703e01cc7b745abfd7d304ad50a0f
#
_entry.id   1d8703e01cc7b745abfd7d304ad50a0f
#
_cell.length_a   1.000
_cell.length_b   1.000
_cell.length_c   1.000
_cell.angle_alpha   90.00
_cell.angle_beta   90.00
_cell.angle_gamma   90.00
#
_symmetry.space_group_name_H-M   'P 1'
#
loop_
_entity.id
_entity.type
_entity.pdbx_description
1 polymer ?
#
loop_
_entity_poly.entity_id
_entity_poly.type
_entity_poly.pdbx_seq_one_letter_code
_entity_poly.pdbx_strand_id
1 'polypeptide(L)'
;MKMQLSRRRFIRQSGSAAALAAIAPTVSQAVEPFERPGKARLLTSIAAYSFREYFHDASHERRSKIADKDKISLFDFVDFCAKQGCAGAELTGYYFPSEVTNEFLLKLKRHAFLRGVAISGTAVGNSFTHAESPKRQEQLDYVKRWIDYARVMGAPHVRVFAGNKGQLEHKAAVRNCIKGLEECGEYAAERGVFLGIENHGGIVAEADPLLEIVKTISNPWIGINLDTGNFHTDDPYGDIERCAPYAVNVQLKVEIQPRGQKRKTKSDLGRLVRILKDARYQGFVVLEHEAAENPWTSIPGYIAEINQLIRH
;
A
#
# COMPACT_ATOMS: atom_id res chain seq x y z
N MET A 1 45.76 -31.81 -6.64
CA MET A 1 46.43 -30.70 -7.37
C MET A 1 45.45 -29.55 -7.47
N LYS A 2 45.58 -28.55 -6.55
CA LYS A 2 44.66 -27.38 -6.50
C LYS A 2 45.15 -26.32 -7.47
N MET A 3 44.38 -26.04 -8.51
CA MET A 3 44.61 -24.92 -9.44
C MET A 3 44.17 -23.62 -8.79
N GLN A 4 45.11 -22.78 -8.34
CA GLN A 4 44.85 -21.40 -7.96
C GLN A 4 44.69 -20.55 -9.23
N LEU A 5 43.48 -20.03 -9.47
CA LEU A 5 43.23 -19.03 -10.49
C LEU A 5 43.68 -17.64 -10.02
N SER A 6 44.71 -17.09 -10.66
CA SER A 6 45.30 -15.79 -10.35
C SER A 6 44.33 -14.64 -10.75
N ARG A 7 44.18 -13.65 -9.84
CA ARG A 7 43.38 -12.42 -10.02
C ARG A 7 43.72 -11.63 -11.31
N ARG A 8 44.89 -11.81 -11.89
CA ARG A 8 45.36 -11.12 -13.10
C ARG A 8 44.72 -11.67 -14.40
N ARG A 9 44.17 -12.88 -14.40
CA ARG A 9 43.51 -13.48 -15.59
C ARG A 9 42.06 -13.05 -15.77
N PHE A 10 41.41 -12.58 -14.69
CA PHE A 10 40.04 -12.07 -14.76
C PHE A 10 39.93 -10.69 -15.43
N ILE A 11 40.98 -9.85 -15.29
CA ILE A 11 40.98 -8.47 -15.81
C ILE A 11 41.30 -8.40 -17.34
N ARG A 12 41.88 -9.46 -17.92
CA ARG A 12 42.25 -9.45 -19.36
C ARG A 12 41.18 -9.95 -20.31
N GLN A 13 40.04 -10.44 -19.83
CA GLN A 13 38.90 -10.87 -20.69
C GLN A 13 37.72 -9.88 -20.72
N SER A 14 37.83 -8.71 -20.08
CA SER A 14 36.81 -7.67 -20.09
C SER A 14 37.11 -6.51 -21.05
N GLY A 15 37.97 -6.74 -22.02
CA GLY A 15 38.31 -5.74 -23.05
C GLY A 15 37.62 -6.05 -24.36
N SER A 16 36.76 -5.15 -24.80
CA SER A 16 36.20 -5.00 -26.15
C SER A 16 34.90 -5.78 -26.46
N ALA A 17 33.79 -5.25 -25.95
CA ALA A 17 32.55 -5.15 -26.70
C ALA A 17 31.83 -3.88 -26.20
N ALA A 18 32.19 -2.72 -26.74
CA ALA A 18 31.33 -1.56 -26.71
C ALA A 18 30.18 -1.85 -27.68
N ALA A 19 29.17 -2.58 -27.20
CA ALA A 19 27.88 -2.65 -27.85
C ALA A 19 27.26 -1.27 -27.72
N LEU A 20 27.14 -0.54 -28.79
CA LEU A 20 26.19 0.52 -28.98
C LEU A 20 24.82 -0.09 -28.66
N ALA A 21 24.36 0.03 -27.41
CA ALA A 21 22.97 -0.16 -27.09
C ALA A 21 22.21 0.95 -27.81
N ALA A 22 21.66 0.61 -28.97
CA ALA A 22 20.64 1.42 -29.60
C ALA A 22 19.55 1.60 -28.54
N ILE A 23 19.35 2.83 -28.08
CA ILE A 23 18.19 3.22 -27.30
C ILE A 23 17.01 3.04 -28.24
N ALA A 24 16.47 1.83 -28.33
CA ALA A 24 15.15 1.64 -28.88
C ALA A 24 14.20 2.51 -28.05
N PRO A 25 13.30 3.26 -28.69
CA PRO A 25 12.26 3.96 -27.94
C PRO A 25 11.55 2.90 -27.12
N THR A 26 11.61 3.00 -25.78
CA THR A 26 10.83 2.17 -24.90
C THR A 26 9.38 2.46 -25.24
N VAL A 27 8.74 1.55 -25.97
CA VAL A 27 7.29 1.55 -26.09
C VAL A 27 6.79 1.52 -24.64
N SER A 28 6.12 2.60 -24.25
CA SER A 28 5.46 2.70 -22.96
C SER A 28 4.50 1.51 -22.84
N GLN A 29 4.89 0.51 -22.08
CA GLN A 29 4.05 -0.67 -21.84
C GLN A 29 3.16 -0.38 -20.64
N ALA A 30 1.88 -0.69 -20.80
CA ALA A 30 0.89 -0.70 -19.70
C ALA A 30 1.44 -1.44 -18.47
N VAL A 31 0.97 -1.08 -17.29
CA VAL A 31 1.29 -1.86 -16.08
C VAL A 31 0.73 -3.27 -16.25
N GLU A 32 1.62 -4.24 -16.37
CA GLU A 32 1.31 -5.65 -16.44
C GLU A 32 1.20 -6.24 -15.02
N PRO A 33 0.55 -7.40 -14.85
CA PRO A 33 0.61 -8.13 -13.60
C PRO A 33 2.05 -8.30 -13.13
N PHE A 34 2.30 -8.09 -11.83
CA PHE A 34 3.65 -8.23 -11.30
C PHE A 34 4.15 -9.66 -11.43
N GLU A 35 5.20 -9.89 -12.20
CA GLU A 35 5.88 -11.18 -12.26
C GLU A 35 6.61 -11.45 -10.95
N ARG A 36 6.12 -12.42 -10.18
CA ARG A 36 6.70 -12.83 -8.90
C ARG A 36 7.27 -14.23 -8.99
N PRO A 37 8.59 -14.41 -8.84
CA PRO A 37 9.20 -15.72 -8.92
C PRO A 37 8.82 -16.57 -7.69
N GLY A 38 8.49 -17.84 -7.93
CA GLY A 38 8.25 -18.81 -6.88
C GLY A 38 6.85 -18.74 -6.26
N LYS A 39 6.75 -19.21 -5.01
CA LYS A 39 5.50 -19.25 -4.24
C LYS A 39 5.20 -17.89 -3.60
N ALA A 40 3.93 -17.69 -3.23
CA ALA A 40 3.52 -16.56 -2.41
C ALA A 40 4.35 -16.48 -1.10
N ARG A 41 4.63 -15.24 -0.68
CA ARG A 41 5.35 -14.96 0.58
C ARG A 41 4.58 -13.86 1.31
N LEU A 42 3.71 -14.25 2.21
CA LEU A 42 2.80 -13.36 2.92
C LEU A 42 3.37 -13.04 4.30
N LEU A 43 3.48 -11.75 4.61
CA LEU A 43 3.99 -11.23 5.87
C LEU A 43 2.87 -10.45 6.56
N THR A 44 2.56 -10.78 7.81
CA THR A 44 1.51 -10.05 8.55
C THR A 44 1.97 -8.67 8.99
N SER A 45 1.07 -7.72 8.84
CA SER A 45 1.19 -6.35 9.32
C SER A 45 -0.16 -5.87 9.87
N ILE A 46 -0.19 -4.74 10.55
CA ILE A 46 -1.42 -4.08 11.00
C ILE A 46 -1.39 -2.64 10.50
N ALA A 47 -2.55 -2.14 10.02
CA ALA A 47 -2.72 -0.73 9.67
C ALA A 47 -3.01 0.10 10.92
N ALA A 48 -2.34 1.24 11.07
CA ALA A 48 -2.62 2.19 12.15
C ALA A 48 -4.07 2.65 12.13
N TYR A 49 -4.73 2.66 10.97
CA TYR A 49 -6.15 2.98 10.84
C TYR A 49 -7.07 2.07 11.68
N SER A 50 -6.64 0.86 12.02
CA SER A 50 -7.34 -0.04 12.96
C SER A 50 -7.54 0.59 14.35
N PHE A 51 -6.68 1.53 14.73
CA PHE A 51 -6.70 2.25 16.00
C PHE A 51 -7.08 3.74 15.83
N ARG A 52 -7.81 4.09 14.78
CA ARG A 52 -8.16 5.47 14.38
C ARG A 52 -8.74 6.36 15.46
N GLU A 53 -9.36 5.76 16.48
CA GLU A 53 -9.95 6.46 17.62
C GLU A 53 -8.93 6.73 18.76
N TYR A 54 -7.75 6.10 18.72
CA TYR A 54 -6.82 6.03 19.86
C TYR A 54 -5.58 6.91 19.70
N PHE A 55 -5.31 7.49 18.55
CA PHE A 55 -4.10 8.30 18.35
C PHE A 55 -4.22 9.69 18.99
N HIS A 56 -3.11 10.18 19.59
CA HIS A 56 -2.99 11.57 20.04
C HIS A 56 -3.04 12.53 18.86
N ASP A 57 -2.22 12.26 17.85
CA ASP A 57 -2.19 13.01 16.61
C ASP A 57 -3.24 12.43 15.67
N ALA A 58 -4.21 13.23 15.28
CA ALA A 58 -5.20 12.85 14.30
C ALA A 58 -5.59 14.06 13.47
N SER A 59 -5.21 14.05 12.19
CA SER A 59 -5.59 15.10 11.23
C SER A 59 -7.03 14.94 10.73
N HIS A 60 -7.72 13.84 11.11
CA HIS A 60 -9.13 13.63 10.82
C HIS A 60 -10.02 14.25 11.90
N GLU A 61 -11.08 14.95 11.46
CA GLU A 61 -12.06 15.65 12.31
C GLU A 61 -12.89 14.74 13.24
N ARG A 62 -12.66 13.45 13.26
CA ARG A 62 -13.29 12.55 14.23
C ARG A 62 -12.69 12.82 15.60
N ARG A 63 -13.38 13.67 16.36
CA ARG A 63 -13.07 13.83 17.79
C ARG A 63 -13.22 12.49 18.46
N SER A 64 -12.09 11.86 18.75
CA SER A 64 -12.04 10.65 19.56
C SER A 64 -12.76 10.87 20.88
N LYS A 65 -13.62 9.92 21.26
CA LYS A 65 -14.22 9.89 22.60
C LYS A 65 -13.30 9.25 23.64
N ILE A 66 -12.12 8.82 23.20
CA ILE A 66 -11.13 8.17 24.07
C ILE A 66 -10.47 9.23 24.95
N ALA A 67 -10.34 8.94 26.23
CA ALA A 67 -9.64 9.83 27.17
C ALA A 67 -8.16 9.93 26.80
N ASP A 68 -7.55 11.10 26.97
CA ASP A 68 -6.15 11.35 26.57
C ASP A 68 -5.15 10.38 27.18
N LYS A 69 -5.39 9.90 28.39
CA LYS A 69 -4.57 8.88 29.09
C LYS A 69 -4.56 7.51 28.39
N ASP A 70 -5.56 7.23 27.56
CA ASP A 70 -5.75 5.96 26.86
C ASP A 70 -5.37 6.06 25.38
N LYS A 71 -4.91 7.24 24.94
CA LYS A 71 -4.41 7.46 23.59
C LYS A 71 -2.98 6.95 23.43
N ILE A 72 -2.62 6.68 22.18
CA ILE A 72 -1.33 6.14 21.79
C ILE A 72 -0.62 7.02 20.75
N SER A 73 0.69 6.89 20.70
CA SER A 73 1.53 7.42 19.63
C SER A 73 1.77 6.35 18.56
N LEU A 74 2.37 6.74 17.43
CA LEU A 74 2.85 5.78 16.42
C LEU A 74 3.95 4.85 16.96
N PHE A 75 4.70 5.26 17.98
CA PHE A 75 5.69 4.41 18.64
C PHE A 75 5.02 3.29 19.43
N ASP A 76 3.99 3.61 20.20
CA ASP A 76 3.18 2.62 20.96
C ASP A 76 2.49 1.63 20.00
N PHE A 77 2.01 2.13 18.85
CA PHE A 77 1.43 1.29 17.81
C PHE A 77 2.45 0.29 17.23
N VAL A 78 3.68 0.73 16.95
CA VAL A 78 4.76 -0.16 16.51
C VAL A 78 5.08 -1.20 17.58
N ASP A 79 5.12 -0.81 18.88
CA ASP A 79 5.31 -1.74 19.99
C ASP A 79 4.17 -2.76 20.07
N PHE A 80 2.94 -2.35 19.80
CA PHE A 80 1.80 -3.28 19.71
C PHE A 80 1.97 -4.26 18.56
N CYS A 81 2.34 -3.81 17.34
CA CYS A 81 2.60 -4.70 16.20
C CYS A 81 3.69 -5.74 16.52
N ALA A 82 4.78 -5.31 17.15
CA ALA A 82 5.85 -6.20 17.61
C ALA A 82 5.34 -7.25 18.61
N LYS A 83 4.54 -6.82 19.60
CA LYS A 83 3.93 -7.71 20.59
C LYS A 83 3.00 -8.77 19.96
N GLN A 84 2.33 -8.44 18.85
CA GLN A 84 1.50 -9.39 18.11
C GLN A 84 2.31 -10.29 17.17
N GLY A 85 3.64 -10.16 17.11
CA GLY A 85 4.49 -10.95 16.22
C GLY A 85 4.34 -10.58 14.75
N CYS A 86 3.90 -9.37 14.44
CA CYS A 86 3.78 -8.87 13.08
C CYS A 86 5.16 -8.56 12.49
N ALA A 87 5.33 -8.86 11.20
CA ALA A 87 6.52 -8.50 10.45
C ALA A 87 6.54 -7.01 10.07
N GLY A 88 5.37 -6.35 10.06
CA GLY A 88 5.25 -4.95 9.66
C GLY A 88 4.23 -4.15 10.45
N ALA A 89 4.31 -2.82 10.29
CA ALA A 89 3.35 -1.83 10.75
C ALA A 89 3.09 -0.84 9.60
N GLU A 90 1.85 -0.71 9.14
CA GLU A 90 1.46 0.31 8.16
C GLU A 90 1.08 1.58 8.90
N LEU A 91 1.79 2.66 8.61
CA LEU A 91 1.65 3.93 9.32
C LEU A 91 0.78 4.91 8.51
N THR A 92 -0.50 4.97 8.82
CA THR A 92 -1.43 5.90 8.15
C THR A 92 -1.06 7.34 8.47
N GLY A 93 -0.90 8.16 7.43
CA GLY A 93 -0.44 9.54 7.52
C GLY A 93 -1.31 10.46 8.39
N TYR A 94 -2.54 10.07 8.65
CA TYR A 94 -3.48 10.81 9.49
C TYR A 94 -3.07 10.92 10.96
N TYR A 95 -2.15 10.08 11.42
CA TYR A 95 -1.73 9.95 12.82
C TYR A 95 -0.31 10.43 13.08
N PHE A 96 0.27 11.11 12.09
CA PHE A 96 1.53 11.80 12.24
C PHE A 96 1.31 13.18 12.86
N PRO A 97 2.31 13.77 13.55
CA PRO A 97 2.23 15.13 14.04
C PRO A 97 1.98 16.11 12.89
N SER A 98 1.38 17.26 13.19
CA SER A 98 1.09 18.32 12.19
C SER A 98 2.34 18.80 11.46
N GLU A 99 3.49 18.80 12.14
CA GLU A 99 4.81 19.06 11.57
C GLU A 99 5.63 17.77 11.59
N VAL A 100 5.84 17.17 10.42
CA VAL A 100 6.63 15.95 10.24
C VAL A 100 8.06 16.33 9.90
N THR A 101 8.99 16.11 10.85
CA THR A 101 10.41 16.39 10.67
C THR A 101 11.19 15.10 10.30
N ASN A 102 12.33 15.26 9.62
CA ASN A 102 13.23 14.13 9.36
C ASN A 102 13.69 13.46 10.65
N GLU A 103 13.90 14.22 11.72
CA GLU A 103 14.27 13.67 13.02
C GLU A 103 13.20 12.74 13.57
N PHE A 104 11.92 13.12 13.49
CA PHE A 104 10.80 12.28 13.88
C PHE A 104 10.75 10.99 13.06
N LEU A 105 10.86 11.09 11.73
CA LEU A 105 10.83 9.94 10.81
C LEU A 105 11.99 8.96 11.10
N LEU A 106 13.20 9.47 11.33
CA LEU A 106 14.36 8.65 11.64
C LEU A 106 14.26 7.99 13.02
N LYS A 107 13.69 8.68 14.02
CA LYS A 107 13.39 8.11 15.33
C LYS A 107 12.39 6.96 15.20
N LEU A 108 11.32 7.15 14.45
CA LEU A 108 10.29 6.15 14.21
C LEU A 108 10.84 4.93 13.47
N LYS A 109 11.62 5.15 12.40
CA LYS A 109 12.34 4.08 11.68
C LYS A 109 13.25 3.28 12.59
N ARG A 110 14.08 3.97 13.41
CA ARG A 110 14.97 3.33 14.37
C ARG A 110 14.20 2.52 15.42
N HIS A 111 13.10 3.06 15.91
CA HIS A 111 12.25 2.39 16.87
C HIS A 111 11.68 1.08 16.30
N ALA A 112 11.08 1.13 15.11
CA ALA A 112 10.56 -0.05 14.43
C ALA A 112 11.65 -1.11 14.19
N PHE A 113 12.83 -0.70 13.71
CA PHE A 113 13.96 -1.59 13.49
C PHE A 113 14.38 -2.34 14.78
N LEU A 114 14.47 -1.62 15.90
CA LEU A 114 14.86 -2.22 17.19
C LEU A 114 13.78 -3.17 17.76
N ARG A 115 12.55 -3.12 17.24
CA ARG A 115 11.45 -4.06 17.57
C ARG A 115 11.35 -5.23 16.59
N GLY A 116 12.21 -5.26 15.56
CA GLY A 116 12.14 -6.27 14.50
C GLY A 116 10.90 -6.13 13.61
N VAL A 117 10.33 -4.92 13.53
CA VAL A 117 9.15 -4.60 12.72
C VAL A 117 9.57 -3.68 11.57
N ALA A 118 9.20 -4.04 10.35
CA ALA A 118 9.36 -3.15 9.21
C ALA A 118 8.23 -2.10 9.18
N ILE A 119 8.50 -0.89 8.68
CA ILE A 119 7.42 0.00 8.27
C ILE A 119 6.92 -0.53 6.92
N SER A 120 5.76 -1.21 6.94
CA SER A 120 5.25 -1.95 5.77
C SER A 120 4.68 -1.06 4.68
N GLY A 121 4.35 0.17 5.01
CA GLY A 121 3.81 1.18 4.09
C GLY A 121 3.29 2.39 4.83
N THR A 122 2.80 3.35 4.05
CA THR A 122 2.03 4.48 4.57
C THR A 122 0.84 4.78 3.67
N ALA A 123 -0.14 5.54 4.16
CA ALA A 123 -1.38 5.80 3.48
C ALA A 123 -1.80 7.27 3.64
N VAL A 124 -2.26 7.89 2.57
CA VAL A 124 -2.65 9.32 2.56
C VAL A 124 -4.04 9.54 1.99
N GLY A 125 -4.68 10.64 2.40
CA GLY A 125 -5.99 11.06 1.92
C GLY A 125 -5.86 12.15 0.87
N ASN A 126 -5.77 11.76 -0.38
CA ASN A 126 -5.66 12.66 -1.52
C ASN A 126 -6.83 12.45 -2.51
N SER A 127 -6.89 13.28 -3.53
CA SER A 127 -7.76 13.09 -4.70
C SER A 127 -7.04 13.52 -5.97
N PHE A 128 -6.98 12.63 -6.96
CA PHE A 128 -6.37 12.91 -8.26
C PHE A 128 -7.38 13.35 -9.33
N THR A 129 -8.68 13.36 -9.03
CA THR A 129 -9.71 13.69 -10.01
C THR A 129 -9.83 15.19 -10.34
N HIS A 130 -9.19 16.06 -9.55
CA HIS A 130 -9.27 17.50 -9.77
C HIS A 130 -8.75 17.91 -11.15
N ALA A 131 -9.49 18.80 -11.83
CA ALA A 131 -9.02 19.49 -13.02
C ALA A 131 -7.82 20.40 -12.67
N GLU A 132 -7.10 20.84 -13.69
CA GLU A 132 -5.98 21.79 -13.54
C GLU A 132 -6.40 23.00 -12.69
N SER A 133 -5.80 23.13 -11.54
CA SER A 133 -6.14 24.15 -10.53
C SER A 133 -5.10 24.16 -9.40
N PRO A 134 -5.03 25.22 -8.59
CA PRO A 134 -4.21 25.24 -7.38
C PRO A 134 -4.49 24.04 -6.44
N LYS A 135 -5.76 23.62 -6.37
CA LYS A 135 -6.15 22.47 -5.54
C LYS A 135 -5.55 21.15 -6.06
N ARG A 136 -5.50 20.96 -7.39
CA ARG A 136 -4.82 19.80 -7.97
C ARG A 136 -3.34 19.80 -7.59
N GLN A 137 -2.67 20.96 -7.73
CA GLN A 137 -1.26 21.09 -7.38
C GLN A 137 -1.01 20.78 -5.90
N GLU A 138 -1.86 21.28 -5.00
CA GLU A 138 -1.80 20.97 -3.57
C GLU A 138 -1.86 19.45 -3.30
N GLN A 139 -2.74 18.72 -4.01
CA GLN A 139 -2.86 17.26 -3.87
C GLN A 139 -1.61 16.53 -4.37
N LEU A 140 -1.04 16.96 -5.49
CA LEU A 140 0.20 16.38 -6.03
C LEU A 140 1.39 16.64 -5.09
N ASP A 141 1.54 17.87 -4.61
CA ASP A 141 2.62 18.24 -3.68
C ASP A 141 2.49 17.49 -2.34
N TYR A 142 1.26 17.27 -1.89
CA TYR A 142 0.98 16.48 -0.69
C TYR A 142 1.43 15.02 -0.87
N VAL A 143 1.09 14.38 -1.99
CA VAL A 143 1.52 13.00 -2.28
C VAL A 143 3.04 12.93 -2.42
N LYS A 144 3.67 13.84 -3.16
CA LYS A 144 5.13 13.89 -3.34
C LYS A 144 5.86 14.02 -1.99
N ARG A 145 5.37 14.86 -1.10
CA ARG A 145 5.90 14.98 0.27
C ARG A 145 5.81 13.67 1.04
N TRP A 146 4.72 12.94 0.92
CA TRP A 146 4.59 11.63 1.57
C TRP A 146 5.45 10.55 0.94
N ILE A 147 5.75 10.63 -0.35
CA ILE A 147 6.77 9.78 -1.00
C ILE A 147 8.15 10.04 -0.38
N ASP A 148 8.53 11.30 -0.15
CA ASP A 148 9.78 11.64 0.53
C ASP A 148 9.81 11.11 1.98
N TYR A 149 8.72 11.24 2.72
CA TYR A 149 8.61 10.67 4.07
C TYR A 149 8.70 9.15 4.07
N ALA A 150 8.02 8.48 3.14
CA ALA A 150 8.10 7.03 2.96
C ALA A 150 9.55 6.57 2.71
N ARG A 151 10.27 7.27 1.82
CA ARG A 151 11.69 6.99 1.56
C ARG A 151 12.53 7.13 2.83
N VAL A 152 12.38 8.19 3.61
CA VAL A 152 13.12 8.40 4.86
C VAL A 152 12.81 7.30 5.88
N MET A 153 11.55 6.97 6.06
CA MET A 153 11.12 5.90 6.97
C MET A 153 11.52 4.50 6.48
N GLY A 154 11.76 4.33 5.18
CA GLY A 154 11.97 3.03 4.56
C GLY A 154 10.68 2.27 4.29
N ALA A 155 9.55 2.96 4.22
CA ALA A 155 8.28 2.39 3.77
C ALA A 155 8.34 2.12 2.25
N PRO A 156 8.01 0.90 1.79
CA PRO A 156 8.15 0.53 0.39
C PRO A 156 7.07 1.14 -0.52
N HIS A 157 5.95 1.60 0.05
CA HIS A 157 4.86 2.16 -0.73
C HIS A 157 4.10 3.27 0.01
N VAL A 158 3.38 4.07 -0.77
CA VAL A 158 2.36 5.02 -0.31
C VAL A 158 1.04 4.64 -0.95
N ARG A 159 0.03 4.36 -0.14
CA ARG A 159 -1.35 4.20 -0.61
C ARG A 159 -1.93 5.57 -0.93
N VAL A 160 -2.56 5.70 -2.10
CA VAL A 160 -3.23 6.90 -2.59
C VAL A 160 -4.66 6.60 -3.02
N PHE A 161 -5.52 7.61 -2.99
CA PHE A 161 -6.88 7.52 -3.51
C PHE A 161 -6.96 8.05 -4.95
N ALA A 162 -7.83 7.44 -5.76
CA ALA A 162 -8.22 8.00 -7.05
C ALA A 162 -9.01 9.29 -6.86
N GLY A 163 -10.03 9.24 -6.02
CA GLY A 163 -10.96 10.33 -5.73
C GLY A 163 -12.34 10.12 -6.38
N ASN A 164 -13.21 11.08 -6.12
CA ASN A 164 -14.56 11.13 -6.65
C ASN A 164 -14.64 12.06 -7.86
N LYS A 165 -15.55 11.77 -8.82
CA LYS A 165 -15.73 12.64 -10.00
C LYS A 165 -16.27 14.04 -9.67
N GLY A 166 -16.98 14.18 -8.55
CA GLY A 166 -17.66 15.44 -8.21
C GLY A 166 -18.60 15.87 -9.33
N GLN A 167 -18.44 17.11 -9.78
CA GLN A 167 -19.20 17.69 -10.90
C GLN A 167 -18.61 17.38 -12.29
N LEU A 168 -17.46 16.69 -12.36
CA LEU A 168 -16.81 16.37 -13.61
C LEU A 168 -17.53 15.23 -14.33
N GLU A 169 -17.42 15.22 -15.65
CA GLU A 169 -17.72 14.04 -16.45
C GLU A 169 -16.79 12.90 -16.06
N HIS A 170 -17.31 11.66 -15.99
CA HIS A 170 -16.56 10.49 -15.53
C HIS A 170 -15.22 10.33 -16.28
N LYS A 171 -15.26 10.42 -17.62
CA LYS A 171 -14.03 10.30 -18.45
C LYS A 171 -13.01 11.41 -18.14
N ALA A 172 -13.45 12.61 -17.78
CA ALA A 172 -12.55 13.69 -17.40
C ALA A 172 -11.89 13.41 -16.05
N ALA A 173 -12.64 12.92 -15.05
CA ALA A 173 -12.12 12.53 -13.75
C ALA A 173 -11.09 11.40 -13.88
N VAL A 174 -11.35 10.37 -14.70
CA VAL A 174 -10.43 9.28 -15.00
C VAL A 174 -9.14 9.81 -15.64
N ARG A 175 -9.22 10.66 -16.67
CA ARG A 175 -8.03 11.26 -17.30
C ARG A 175 -7.18 12.09 -16.31
N ASN A 176 -7.85 12.84 -15.43
CA ASN A 176 -7.14 13.64 -14.41
C ASN A 176 -6.44 12.72 -13.40
N CYS A 177 -7.10 11.62 -13.00
CA CYS A 177 -6.53 10.61 -12.11
C CYS A 177 -5.28 9.96 -12.72
N ILE A 178 -5.36 9.52 -13.98
CA ILE A 178 -4.21 8.92 -14.69
C ILE A 178 -3.04 9.91 -14.71
N LYS A 179 -3.25 11.16 -15.13
CA LYS A 179 -2.20 12.19 -15.14
C LYS A 179 -1.57 12.42 -13.77
N GLY A 180 -2.38 12.46 -12.71
CA GLY A 180 -1.88 12.64 -11.35
C GLY A 180 -1.06 11.45 -10.86
N LEU A 181 -1.50 10.23 -11.18
CA LEU A 181 -0.76 9.00 -10.89
C LEU A 181 0.55 8.93 -11.65
N GLU A 182 0.58 9.25 -12.95
CA GLU A 182 1.81 9.27 -13.75
C GLU A 182 2.82 10.27 -13.18
N GLU A 183 2.41 11.51 -12.92
CA GLU A 183 3.28 12.55 -12.37
C GLU A 183 3.85 12.19 -11.00
N CYS A 184 3.01 11.69 -10.08
CA CYS A 184 3.47 11.24 -8.77
C CYS A 184 4.24 9.91 -8.86
N GLY A 185 3.92 9.06 -9.82
CA GLY A 185 4.58 7.79 -10.07
C GLY A 185 6.01 7.95 -10.57
N GLU A 186 6.28 8.92 -11.46
CA GLU A 186 7.64 9.27 -11.88
C GLU A 186 8.46 9.74 -10.67
N TYR A 187 7.88 10.61 -9.86
CA TYR A 187 8.51 11.10 -8.64
C TYR A 187 8.80 9.97 -7.63
N ALA A 188 7.89 9.00 -7.52
CA ALA A 188 8.03 7.83 -6.64
C ALA A 188 9.10 6.86 -7.16
N ALA A 189 9.15 6.63 -8.47
CA ALA A 189 10.15 5.79 -9.14
C ALA A 189 11.58 6.25 -8.85
N GLU A 190 11.85 7.55 -8.96
CA GLU A 190 13.16 8.15 -8.64
C GLU A 190 13.57 7.93 -7.17
N ARG A 191 12.61 7.66 -6.29
CA ARG A 191 12.82 7.48 -4.85
C ARG A 191 12.73 6.03 -4.39
N GLY A 192 12.45 5.11 -5.33
CA GLY A 192 12.29 3.70 -5.03
C GLY A 192 11.09 3.38 -4.15
N VAL A 193 9.99 4.13 -4.31
CA VAL A 193 8.74 3.97 -3.56
C VAL A 193 7.60 3.65 -4.52
N PHE A 194 6.81 2.62 -4.22
CA PHE A 194 5.61 2.32 -4.99
C PHE A 194 4.44 3.24 -4.64
N LEU A 195 3.61 3.57 -5.62
CA LEU A 195 2.27 4.11 -5.38
C LEU A 195 1.23 3.00 -5.53
N GLY A 196 0.45 2.77 -4.48
CA GLY A 196 -0.69 1.85 -4.51
C GLY A 196 -2.00 2.62 -4.60
N ILE A 197 -2.69 2.58 -5.75
CA ILE A 197 -4.05 3.13 -5.85
C ILE A 197 -5.04 2.18 -5.17
N GLU A 198 -5.83 2.70 -4.23
CA GLU A 198 -6.80 1.89 -3.50
C GLU A 198 -8.17 1.86 -4.19
N ASN A 199 -8.80 0.70 -4.18
CA ASN A 199 -10.22 0.51 -4.50
C ASN A 199 -11.11 1.10 -3.38
N HIS A 200 -11.18 2.43 -3.30
CA HIS A 200 -11.89 3.16 -2.24
C HIS A 200 -13.09 3.96 -2.78
N GLY A 201 -14.01 3.28 -3.44
CA GLY A 201 -15.20 3.92 -4.01
C GLY A 201 -14.87 4.92 -5.13
N GLY A 202 -15.73 5.93 -5.31
CA GLY A 202 -15.53 6.96 -6.31
C GLY A 202 -15.42 6.42 -7.74
N ILE A 203 -14.39 6.82 -8.47
CA ILE A 203 -14.17 6.36 -9.85
C ILE A 203 -13.57 4.96 -9.95
N VAL A 204 -13.21 4.34 -8.83
CA VAL A 204 -12.60 3.00 -8.71
C VAL A 204 -13.42 2.08 -7.77
N ALA A 205 -14.73 2.29 -7.70
CA ALA A 205 -15.64 1.52 -6.85
C ALA A 205 -15.75 0.03 -7.27
N GLU A 206 -15.41 -0.29 -8.50
CA GLU A 206 -15.48 -1.62 -9.10
C GLU A 206 -14.11 -1.99 -9.70
N ALA A 207 -13.87 -3.28 -9.92
CA ALA A 207 -12.58 -3.76 -10.42
C ALA A 207 -12.30 -3.30 -11.85
N ASP A 208 -13.31 -3.24 -12.75
CA ASP A 208 -13.09 -2.87 -14.14
C ASP A 208 -12.52 -1.45 -14.31
N PRO A 209 -13.10 -0.38 -13.73
CA PRO A 209 -12.53 0.95 -13.85
C PRO A 209 -11.18 1.08 -13.14
N LEU A 210 -10.93 0.37 -12.03
CA LEU A 210 -9.62 0.35 -11.38
C LEU A 210 -8.55 -0.28 -12.28
N LEU A 211 -8.85 -1.44 -12.86
CA LEU A 211 -7.96 -2.15 -13.77
C LEU A 211 -7.74 -1.37 -15.07
N GLU A 212 -8.76 -0.68 -15.60
CA GLU A 212 -8.61 0.20 -16.77
C GLU A 212 -7.60 1.32 -16.49
N ILE A 213 -7.70 1.99 -15.33
CA ILE A 213 -6.75 3.04 -14.93
C ILE A 213 -5.34 2.47 -14.82
N VAL A 214 -5.16 1.38 -14.07
CA VAL A 214 -3.83 0.80 -13.81
C VAL A 214 -3.19 0.31 -15.11
N LYS A 215 -3.94 -0.36 -15.99
CA LYS A 215 -3.46 -0.85 -17.29
C LYS A 215 -3.17 0.25 -18.30
N THR A 216 -3.71 1.46 -18.11
CA THR A 216 -3.42 2.61 -19.00
C THR A 216 -2.07 3.25 -18.66
N ILE A 217 -1.61 3.12 -17.41
CA ILE A 217 -0.36 3.70 -16.91
C ILE A 217 0.81 2.80 -17.31
N SER A 218 1.94 3.39 -17.66
CA SER A 218 3.15 2.66 -18.08
C SER A 218 4.29 2.70 -17.06
N ASN A 219 4.02 3.19 -15.86
CA ASN A 219 5.03 3.31 -14.81
C ASN A 219 5.04 2.05 -13.92
N PRO A 220 6.14 1.27 -13.87
CA PRO A 220 6.22 0.02 -13.12
C PRO A 220 6.21 0.23 -11.58
N TRP A 221 6.30 1.46 -11.11
CA TRP A 221 6.21 1.81 -9.69
C TRP A 221 4.78 2.13 -9.22
N ILE A 222 3.80 1.87 -10.07
CA ILE A 222 2.37 2.02 -9.76
C ILE A 222 1.71 0.65 -9.76
N GLY A 223 0.86 0.41 -8.76
CA GLY A 223 0.04 -0.78 -8.67
C GLY A 223 -1.19 -0.54 -7.81
N ILE A 224 -1.83 -1.60 -7.37
CA ILE A 224 -3.05 -1.53 -6.57
C ILE A 224 -2.67 -1.70 -5.08
N ASN A 225 -3.16 -0.81 -4.23
CA ASN A 225 -3.36 -1.09 -2.82
C ASN A 225 -4.71 -1.79 -2.68
N LEU A 226 -4.68 -3.11 -2.62
CA LEU A 226 -5.89 -3.93 -2.66
C LEU A 226 -6.54 -3.99 -1.28
N ASP A 227 -7.62 -3.24 -1.09
CA ASP A 227 -8.48 -3.34 0.09
C ASP A 227 -9.55 -4.42 -0.14
N THR A 228 -9.59 -5.42 0.73
CA THR A 228 -10.47 -6.59 0.53
C THR A 228 -11.90 -6.38 1.01
N GLY A 229 -12.23 -5.23 1.60
CA GLY A 229 -13.56 -4.90 2.09
C GLY A 229 -14.29 -3.81 1.30
N ASN A 230 -13.59 -3.12 0.38
CA ASN A 230 -14.12 -1.94 -0.29
C ASN A 230 -14.82 -2.20 -1.63
N PHE A 231 -14.80 -3.41 -2.15
CA PHE A 231 -15.64 -3.79 -3.29
C PHE A 231 -17.06 -4.11 -2.81
N HIS A 232 -18.01 -3.17 -3.10
CA HIS A 232 -19.42 -3.37 -2.83
C HIS A 232 -20.13 -3.83 -4.11
N THR A 233 -19.65 -4.90 -4.72
CA THR A 233 -20.10 -5.48 -5.99
C THR A 233 -20.90 -6.77 -5.74
N ASP A 234 -21.40 -7.40 -6.80
CA ASP A 234 -22.17 -8.64 -6.70
C ASP A 234 -21.24 -9.82 -6.33
N ASP A 235 -19.98 -9.80 -6.78
CA ASP A 235 -18.94 -10.76 -6.41
C ASP A 235 -17.63 -10.05 -5.97
N PRO A 236 -17.57 -9.53 -4.74
CA PRO A 236 -16.38 -8.85 -4.23
C PRO A 236 -15.13 -9.71 -4.23
N TYR A 237 -15.26 -11.02 -3.99
CA TYR A 237 -14.11 -11.93 -4.00
C TYR A 237 -13.55 -12.15 -5.41
N GLY A 238 -14.40 -12.23 -6.42
CA GLY A 238 -13.98 -12.28 -7.82
C GLY A 238 -13.26 -11.00 -8.24
N ASP A 239 -13.73 -9.83 -7.77
CA ASP A 239 -13.06 -8.55 -8.01
C ASP A 239 -11.69 -8.47 -7.32
N ILE A 240 -11.57 -8.97 -6.08
CA ILE A 240 -10.30 -9.09 -5.37
C ILE A 240 -9.34 -9.99 -6.14
N GLU A 241 -9.81 -11.16 -6.61
CA GLU A 241 -9.01 -12.11 -7.39
C GLU A 241 -8.45 -11.48 -8.67
N ARG A 242 -9.25 -10.72 -9.40
CA ARG A 242 -8.85 -10.01 -10.62
C ARG A 242 -7.81 -8.92 -10.37
N CYS A 243 -7.87 -8.26 -9.22
CA CYS A 243 -6.96 -7.16 -8.84
C CYS A 243 -5.67 -7.64 -8.17
N ALA A 244 -5.67 -8.82 -7.52
CA ALA A 244 -4.54 -9.33 -6.75
C ALA A 244 -3.21 -9.43 -7.53
N PRO A 245 -3.16 -9.78 -8.83
CA PRO A 245 -1.92 -9.78 -9.61
C PRO A 245 -1.24 -8.41 -9.72
N TYR A 246 -1.98 -7.33 -9.58
CA TYR A 246 -1.51 -5.94 -9.66
C TYR A 246 -1.25 -5.31 -8.28
N ALA A 247 -1.40 -6.08 -7.19
CA ALA A 247 -1.30 -5.54 -5.84
C ALA A 247 0.17 -5.27 -5.45
N VAL A 248 0.47 -4.06 -4.99
CA VAL A 248 1.73 -3.68 -4.32
C VAL A 248 1.60 -3.78 -2.81
N ASN A 249 0.38 -3.66 -2.30
CA ASN A 249 0.01 -3.85 -0.90
C ASN A 249 -1.40 -4.45 -0.80
N VAL A 250 -1.69 -5.12 0.31
CA VAL A 250 -3.02 -5.68 0.58
C VAL A 250 -3.48 -5.23 1.96
N GLN A 251 -4.59 -4.50 2.01
CA GLN A 251 -5.32 -4.20 3.25
C GLN A 251 -6.44 -5.23 3.43
N LEU A 252 -6.26 -6.09 4.42
CA LEU A 252 -7.17 -7.19 4.69
C LEU A 252 -8.22 -6.75 5.71
N LYS A 253 -9.48 -6.71 5.26
CA LYS A 253 -10.65 -6.39 6.09
C LYS A 253 -11.28 -7.65 6.68
N VAL A 254 -11.71 -7.54 7.92
CA VAL A 254 -12.41 -8.64 8.62
C VAL A 254 -13.89 -8.71 8.28
N GLU A 255 -14.41 -7.70 7.60
CA GLU A 255 -15.80 -7.61 7.14
C GLU A 255 -15.86 -7.22 5.68
N ILE A 256 -16.89 -7.75 4.99
CA ILE A 256 -17.19 -7.50 3.58
C ILE A 256 -18.69 -7.23 3.42
N GLN A 257 -19.06 -6.41 2.43
CA GLN A 257 -20.45 -6.08 2.15
C GLN A 257 -20.74 -6.19 0.64
N PRO A 258 -21.19 -7.35 0.16
CA PRO A 258 -21.67 -7.49 -1.21
C PRO A 258 -22.83 -6.55 -1.53
N ARG A 259 -23.01 -6.20 -2.81
CA ARG A 259 -24.09 -5.34 -3.30
C ARG A 259 -25.45 -5.90 -2.84
N GLY A 260 -26.33 -5.00 -2.45
CA GLY A 260 -27.69 -5.35 -1.97
C GLY A 260 -27.76 -5.83 -0.53
N GLN A 261 -26.66 -6.14 0.13
CA GLN A 261 -26.67 -6.48 1.54
C GLN A 261 -26.74 -5.22 2.42
N LYS A 262 -27.64 -5.26 3.41
CA LYS A 262 -27.85 -4.13 4.34
C LYS A 262 -26.77 -4.00 5.40
N ARG A 263 -26.03 -5.06 5.67
CA ARG A 263 -25.02 -5.12 6.72
C ARG A 263 -23.74 -5.79 6.20
N LYS A 264 -22.61 -5.39 6.75
CA LYS A 264 -21.35 -6.10 6.59
C LYS A 264 -21.46 -7.51 7.20
N THR A 265 -20.79 -8.46 6.62
CA THR A 265 -20.64 -9.84 7.10
C THR A 265 -19.18 -10.16 7.31
N LYS A 266 -18.86 -11.14 8.15
CA LYS A 266 -17.47 -11.57 8.37
C LYS A 266 -16.86 -12.02 7.04
N SER A 267 -15.64 -11.55 6.75
CA SER A 267 -14.87 -11.99 5.59
C SER A 267 -14.42 -13.45 5.76
N ASP A 268 -14.42 -14.20 4.66
CA ASP A 268 -13.72 -15.50 4.59
C ASP A 268 -12.22 -15.26 4.43
N LEU A 269 -11.51 -15.17 5.57
CA LEU A 269 -10.06 -14.94 5.59
C LEU A 269 -9.29 -16.06 4.88
N GLY A 270 -9.78 -17.30 4.95
CA GLY A 270 -9.20 -18.44 4.25
C GLY A 270 -9.27 -18.28 2.73
N ARG A 271 -10.42 -17.81 2.20
CA ARG A 271 -10.58 -17.50 0.78
C ARG A 271 -9.67 -16.34 0.35
N LEU A 272 -9.59 -15.29 1.14
CA LEU A 272 -8.70 -14.15 0.85
C LEU A 272 -7.24 -14.56 0.78
N VAL A 273 -6.76 -15.36 1.77
CA VAL A 273 -5.38 -15.87 1.76
C VAL A 273 -5.12 -16.78 0.57
N ARG A 274 -6.08 -17.64 0.16
CA ARG A 274 -5.96 -18.45 -1.06
C ARG A 274 -5.83 -17.59 -2.31
N ILE A 275 -6.69 -16.58 -2.50
CA ILE A 275 -6.60 -15.64 -3.63
C ILE A 275 -5.19 -15.03 -3.73
N LEU A 276 -4.64 -14.57 -2.61
CA LEU A 276 -3.29 -14.00 -2.58
C LEU A 276 -2.19 -15.03 -2.91
N LYS A 277 -2.36 -16.28 -2.44
CA LYS A 277 -1.44 -17.37 -2.76
C LYS A 277 -1.50 -17.74 -4.24
N ASP A 278 -2.68 -17.81 -4.83
CA ASP A 278 -2.90 -18.13 -6.25
C ASP A 278 -2.33 -17.04 -7.16
N ALA A 279 -2.47 -15.76 -6.76
CA ALA A 279 -1.81 -14.63 -7.40
C ALA A 279 -0.29 -14.57 -7.15
N ARG A 280 0.30 -15.52 -6.41
CA ARG A 280 1.71 -15.53 -5.99
C ARG A 280 2.16 -14.24 -5.30
N TYR A 281 1.24 -13.58 -4.60
CA TYR A 281 1.55 -12.31 -3.93
C TYR A 281 2.73 -12.47 -2.96
N GLN A 282 3.68 -11.54 -3.01
CA GLN A 282 4.84 -11.48 -2.11
C GLN A 282 4.88 -10.09 -1.50
N GLY A 283 4.54 -9.99 -0.22
CA GLY A 283 4.46 -8.71 0.47
C GLY A 283 3.66 -8.79 1.77
N PHE A 284 3.31 -7.62 2.28
CA PHE A 284 2.55 -7.51 3.50
C PHE A 284 1.05 -7.74 3.28
N VAL A 285 0.45 -8.53 4.17
CA VAL A 285 -0.99 -8.64 4.36
C VAL A 285 -1.31 -7.82 5.60
N VAL A 286 -1.83 -6.63 5.37
CA VAL A 286 -2.03 -5.62 6.39
C VAL A 286 -3.44 -5.74 6.95
N LEU A 287 -3.58 -6.23 8.17
CA LEU A 287 -4.90 -6.24 8.84
C LEU A 287 -5.37 -4.80 9.07
N GLU A 288 -6.48 -4.41 8.44
CA GLU A 288 -7.15 -3.14 8.69
C GLU A 288 -8.51 -3.41 9.33
N HIS A 289 -8.53 -3.35 10.66
CA HIS A 289 -9.71 -3.64 11.47
C HIS A 289 -10.62 -2.41 11.56
N GLU A 290 -11.79 -2.50 10.96
CA GLU A 290 -12.81 -1.43 11.01
C GLU A 290 -14.13 -1.88 11.63
N ALA A 291 -14.23 -3.15 12.05
CA ALA A 291 -15.42 -3.67 12.73
C ALA A 291 -15.69 -2.93 14.05
N ALA A 292 -16.91 -3.07 14.55
CA ALA A 292 -17.34 -2.41 15.79
C ALA A 292 -16.67 -2.96 17.07
N GLU A 293 -15.98 -4.08 16.97
CA GLU A 293 -15.27 -4.72 18.07
C GLU A 293 -14.11 -3.84 18.57
N ASN A 294 -13.78 -3.99 19.86
CA ASN A 294 -12.63 -3.30 20.42
C ASN A 294 -11.32 -3.82 19.79
N PRO A 295 -10.52 -2.99 19.10
CA PRO A 295 -9.33 -3.43 18.39
C PRO A 295 -8.27 -4.05 19.31
N TRP A 296 -8.17 -3.61 20.58
CA TRP A 296 -7.20 -4.16 21.54
C TRP A 296 -7.44 -5.63 21.87
N THR A 297 -8.69 -6.07 21.82
CA THR A 297 -9.08 -7.45 22.16
C THR A 297 -9.31 -8.34 20.94
N SER A 298 -9.74 -7.77 19.80
CA SER A 298 -10.07 -8.55 18.60
C SER A 298 -8.87 -8.77 17.67
N ILE A 299 -8.01 -7.75 17.48
CA ILE A 299 -6.86 -7.84 16.58
C ILE A 299 -5.92 -9.01 16.91
N PRO A 300 -5.56 -9.32 18.17
CA PRO A 300 -4.71 -10.45 18.48
C PRO A 300 -5.24 -11.79 17.94
N GLY A 301 -6.55 -12.00 18.03
CA GLY A 301 -7.21 -13.19 17.48
C GLY A 301 -7.15 -13.27 15.96
N TYR A 302 -7.42 -12.16 15.27
CA TYR A 302 -7.33 -12.08 13.81
C TYR A 302 -5.88 -12.29 13.30
N ILE A 303 -4.88 -11.71 13.97
CA ILE A 303 -3.47 -11.93 13.60
C ILE A 303 -3.08 -13.41 13.78
N ALA A 304 -3.53 -14.05 14.84
CA ALA A 304 -3.29 -15.48 15.06
C ALA A 304 -3.93 -16.34 13.95
N GLU A 305 -5.18 -16.05 13.57
CA GLU A 305 -5.91 -16.72 12.49
C GLU A 305 -5.20 -16.52 11.14
N ILE A 306 -4.85 -15.28 10.78
CA ILE A 306 -4.14 -14.96 9.54
C ILE A 306 -2.78 -15.66 9.48
N ASN A 307 -2.01 -15.65 10.55
CA ASN A 307 -0.73 -16.34 10.63
C ASN A 307 -0.85 -17.86 10.46
N GLN A 308 -1.92 -18.46 10.98
CA GLN A 308 -2.22 -19.88 10.76
C GLN A 308 -2.53 -20.15 9.29
N LEU A 309 -3.40 -19.36 8.66
CA LEU A 309 -3.78 -19.50 7.24
C LEU A 309 -2.60 -19.30 6.28
N ILE A 310 -1.68 -18.41 6.62
CA ILE A 310 -0.48 -18.16 5.80
C ILE A 310 0.46 -19.38 5.81
N ARG A 311 0.59 -20.09 6.93
CA ARG A 311 1.53 -21.23 7.10
C ARG A 311 1.05 -22.50 6.39
N HIS A 312 -0.25 -22.68 6.25
CA HIS A 312 -0.89 -23.82 5.57
C HIS A 312 -1.23 -23.48 4.12
#